data_eae77a963213a1f21768eba7456f9ace
#
_entry.id   eae77a963213a1f21768eba7456f9ace
#
_cell.length_a   1.000
_cell.length_b   1.000
_cell.length_c   1.000
_cell.angle_alpha   90.00
_cell.angle_beta   90.00
_cell.angle_gamma   90.00
#
_symmetry.space_group_name_H-M   'P 1'
#
loop_
_entity.id
_entity.type
_entity.pdbx_description
1 polymer ?
#
loop_
_entity_poly.entity_id
_entity_poly.type
_entity_poly.pdbx_seq_one_letter_code
_entity_poly.pdbx_strand_id
1 'polypeptide(L)'
;MASPRDPDYDVVAGVEDQVFEGVEDIDAQFRQATEATRGEVLMYGGRLARTVYHSTCGGRTESAEKVWGTDFPYLRSVFCEDCRKSPAWRWEYRMSLAEGKRIARALGVPAGYDLRIEVAGRTPTGRARNVRLTLGGVMRVIEASRFRQAAGYARVKSLWMEIDPVGDGWRFTGNGYGHVVGMCQWGTNGMAQWGAGYRKILARYYPMTRVASRSGRPDPWARDAGGRP
;
A
#
# COMPACT_ATOMS: atom_id res chain seq x y z
N MET A 1 2.78 10.77 14.11
CA MET A 1 1.61 11.32 13.40
C MET A 1 2.12 12.42 12.50
N ALA A 2 1.68 12.48 11.26
CA ALA A 2 1.94 13.65 10.43
C ALA A 2 1.16 14.83 11.04
N SER A 3 1.75 16.02 11.05
CA SER A 3 1.02 17.26 11.36
C SER A 3 -0.18 17.35 10.40
N PRO A 4 -1.32 17.92 10.83
CA PRO A 4 -2.45 18.13 9.92
C PRO A 4 -1.96 18.88 8.68
N ARG A 5 -2.33 18.37 7.51
CA ARG A 5 -1.92 18.94 6.22
C ARG A 5 -2.67 20.22 5.90
N ASP A 6 -3.76 20.44 6.60
CA ASP A 6 -4.67 21.56 6.42
C ASP A 6 -5.30 21.92 7.78
N PRO A 7 -5.57 23.21 8.07
CA PRO A 7 -6.22 23.62 9.31
C PRO A 7 -7.68 23.16 9.42
N ASP A 8 -8.31 22.80 8.30
CA ASP A 8 -9.73 22.47 8.26
C ASP A 8 -10.02 20.96 8.31
N TYR A 9 -9.00 20.10 8.03
CA TYR A 9 -9.16 18.64 8.08
C TYR A 9 -7.86 17.91 8.49
N ASP A 10 -8.02 16.78 9.16
CA ASP A 10 -6.90 15.95 9.64
C ASP A 10 -6.42 14.92 8.60
N VAL A 11 -7.32 14.47 7.72
CA VAL A 11 -7.08 13.43 6.71
C VAL A 11 -7.74 13.80 5.38
N VAL A 12 -7.21 13.29 4.28
CA VAL A 12 -7.80 13.44 2.95
C VAL A 12 -8.54 12.17 2.53
N ALA A 13 -9.62 12.33 1.78
CA ALA A 13 -10.36 11.22 1.17
C ALA A 13 -9.62 10.70 -0.05
N GLY A 14 -8.50 9.99 0.15
CA GLY A 14 -7.65 9.48 -0.92
C GLY A 14 -6.71 8.39 -0.46
N VAL A 15 -5.91 7.87 -1.38
CA VAL A 15 -4.95 6.79 -1.11
C VAL A 15 -3.80 7.19 -0.18
N GLU A 16 -3.64 8.47 0.06
CA GLU A 16 -2.64 9.06 0.98
C GLU A 16 -2.99 8.77 2.44
N ASP A 17 -4.28 8.76 2.77
CA ASP A 17 -4.79 8.50 4.11
C ASP A 17 -5.82 7.36 4.08
N GLN A 18 -7.05 7.64 3.66
CA GLN A 18 -8.12 6.64 3.55
C GLN A 18 -9.08 7.02 2.41
N VAL A 19 -9.30 6.12 1.46
CA VAL A 19 -10.38 6.28 0.48
C VAL A 19 -11.71 6.20 1.22
N PHE A 20 -12.48 7.29 1.21
CA PHE A 20 -13.75 7.41 1.90
C PHE A 20 -14.74 8.17 1.01
N GLU A 21 -15.84 7.53 0.65
CA GLU A 21 -16.84 8.05 -0.29
C GLU A 21 -18.11 8.56 0.40
N GLY A 22 -18.10 8.65 1.72
CA GLY A 22 -19.27 9.08 2.52
C GLY A 22 -19.93 7.94 3.31
N VAL A 23 -21.06 8.24 3.93
CA VAL A 23 -21.77 7.31 4.84
C VAL A 23 -23.19 6.96 4.37
N GLU A 24 -23.63 7.52 3.24
CA GLU A 24 -25.03 7.43 2.81
C GLU A 24 -25.45 6.01 2.49
N ASP A 25 -24.57 5.22 1.87
CA ASP A 25 -24.83 3.84 1.43
C ASP A 25 -24.05 2.77 2.22
N ILE A 26 -23.66 3.06 3.47
CA ILE A 26 -22.94 2.08 4.27
C ILE A 26 -23.85 0.92 4.67
N ASP A 27 -23.47 -0.30 4.25
CA ASP A 27 -24.11 -1.55 4.64
C ASP A 27 -24.25 -1.67 6.17
N ALA A 28 -25.38 -2.19 6.64
CA ALA A 28 -25.66 -2.39 8.05
C ALA A 28 -24.58 -3.23 8.77
N GLN A 29 -23.95 -4.17 8.09
CA GLN A 29 -22.86 -4.98 8.64
C GLN A 29 -21.64 -4.12 9.01
N PHE A 30 -21.28 -3.13 8.20
CA PHE A 30 -20.18 -2.22 8.51
C PHE A 30 -20.52 -1.30 9.68
N ARG A 31 -21.75 -0.81 9.77
CA ARG A 31 -22.20 -0.04 10.93
C ARG A 31 -22.12 -0.87 12.20
N GLN A 32 -22.64 -2.10 12.19
CA GLN A 32 -22.56 -3.02 13.32
C GLN A 32 -21.11 -3.32 13.73
N ALA A 33 -20.24 -3.60 12.77
CA ALA A 33 -18.81 -3.85 13.05
C ALA A 33 -18.11 -2.63 13.68
N THR A 34 -18.41 -1.43 13.19
CA THR A 34 -17.88 -0.16 13.72
C THR A 34 -18.35 0.07 15.16
N GLU A 35 -19.63 -0.13 15.43
CA GLU A 35 -20.17 0.01 16.80
C GLU A 35 -19.59 -1.04 17.75
N ALA A 36 -19.47 -2.29 17.30
CA ALA A 36 -18.93 -3.38 18.11
C ALA A 36 -17.44 -3.21 18.46
N THR A 37 -16.71 -2.41 17.68
CA THR A 37 -15.28 -2.13 17.88
C THR A 37 -15.00 -0.68 18.29
N ARG A 38 -16.03 0.04 18.67
CA ARG A 38 -15.92 1.45 19.09
C ARG A 38 -14.89 1.62 20.21
N GLY A 39 -13.94 2.52 20.01
CA GLY A 39 -12.85 2.79 20.96
C GLY A 39 -11.76 1.71 21.02
N GLU A 40 -11.84 0.63 20.26
CA GLU A 40 -10.73 -0.33 20.13
C GLU A 40 -9.62 0.22 19.23
N VAL A 41 -8.38 0.07 19.70
CA VAL A 41 -7.18 0.51 18.98
C VAL A 41 -6.08 -0.55 19.09
N LEU A 42 -5.19 -0.57 18.11
CA LEU A 42 -3.97 -1.38 18.19
C LEU A 42 -2.84 -0.60 18.89
N MET A 43 -2.23 -1.24 19.87
CA MET A 43 -1.14 -0.68 20.68
C MET A 43 0.14 -1.50 20.51
N TYR A 44 1.28 -0.82 20.45
CA TYR A 44 2.62 -1.39 20.53
C TYR A 44 3.48 -0.54 21.49
N GLY A 45 4.14 -1.17 22.45
CA GLY A 45 5.01 -0.47 23.41
C GLY A 45 4.33 0.69 24.14
N GLY A 46 3.04 0.57 24.47
CA GLY A 46 2.27 1.61 25.15
C GLY A 46 1.80 2.77 24.29
N ARG A 47 2.08 2.74 22.96
CA ARG A 47 1.68 3.77 21.98
C ARG A 47 0.73 3.20 20.95
N LEU A 48 -0.03 4.07 20.26
CA LEU A 48 -0.84 3.67 19.10
C LEU A 48 0.07 3.09 18.01
N ALA A 49 -0.29 1.90 17.53
CA ALA A 49 0.39 1.29 16.39
C ALA A 49 -0.04 1.95 15.08
N ARG A 50 0.89 2.11 14.15
CA ARG A 50 0.58 2.51 12.78
C ARG A 50 0.00 1.31 12.03
N THR A 51 -1.28 1.38 11.64
CA THR A 51 -2.03 0.25 11.08
C THR A 51 -2.33 0.45 9.60
N VAL A 52 -1.27 0.43 8.79
CA VAL A 52 -1.39 0.56 7.33
C VAL A 52 -1.92 -0.72 6.71
N TYR A 53 -2.69 -0.59 5.62
CA TYR A 53 -3.27 -1.72 4.90
C TYR A 53 -3.23 -1.48 3.39
N HIS A 54 -3.47 -2.53 2.63
CA HIS A 54 -3.44 -2.51 1.16
C HIS A 54 -4.40 -3.57 0.61
N SER A 55 -4.73 -3.45 -0.66
CA SER A 55 -5.68 -4.38 -1.30
C SER A 55 -5.19 -5.83 -1.29
N THR A 56 -4.07 -6.13 -1.95
CA THR A 56 -3.59 -7.51 -2.19
C THR A 56 -2.08 -7.58 -2.09
N CYS A 57 -1.54 -8.46 -1.24
CA CYS A 57 -0.09 -8.62 -1.11
C CYS A 57 0.54 -9.53 -2.17
N GLY A 58 -0.25 -10.40 -2.82
CA GLY A 58 0.24 -11.36 -3.82
C GLY A 58 0.89 -12.62 -3.21
N GLY A 59 0.67 -12.92 -1.92
CA GLY A 59 1.18 -14.12 -1.24
C GLY A 59 2.09 -13.84 -0.05
N ARG A 60 2.63 -12.64 0.04
CA ARG A 60 3.47 -12.21 1.15
C ARG A 60 3.47 -10.68 1.26
N THR A 61 3.40 -10.14 2.47
CA THR A 61 3.56 -8.69 2.68
C THR A 61 5.04 -8.28 2.65
N GLU A 62 5.33 -6.99 2.62
CA GLU A 62 6.67 -6.45 2.76
C GLU A 62 6.83 -5.75 4.11
N SER A 63 8.05 -5.58 4.59
CA SER A 63 8.32 -4.80 5.79
C SER A 63 8.30 -3.30 5.50
N ALA A 64 7.90 -2.52 6.49
CA ALA A 64 7.91 -1.07 6.41
C ALA A 64 9.34 -0.52 6.15
N GLU A 65 10.34 -1.15 6.74
CA GLU A 65 11.76 -0.81 6.52
C GLU A 65 12.14 -0.86 5.03
N LYS A 66 11.71 -1.90 4.30
CA LYS A 66 12.06 -2.06 2.88
C LYS A 66 11.27 -1.15 1.95
N VAL A 67 10.08 -0.68 2.37
CA VAL A 67 9.23 0.19 1.55
C VAL A 67 9.45 1.66 1.87
N TRP A 68 9.66 2.02 3.15
CA TRP A 68 9.71 3.41 3.60
C TRP A 68 10.99 3.79 4.37
N GLY A 69 11.93 2.84 4.55
CA GLY A 69 13.17 3.09 5.28
C GLY A 69 13.01 3.20 6.80
N THR A 70 11.79 2.98 7.34
CA THR A 70 11.51 3.08 8.78
C THR A 70 11.16 1.70 9.33
N ASP A 71 11.90 1.25 10.35
CA ASP A 71 11.61 -0.02 11.00
C ASP A 71 10.49 0.16 12.05
N PHE A 72 9.40 -0.58 11.83
CA PHE A 72 8.36 -0.81 12.80
C PHE A 72 8.35 -2.31 13.11
N PRO A 73 8.72 -2.75 14.32
CA PRO A 73 8.88 -4.17 14.66
C PRO A 73 7.65 -5.03 14.38
N TYR A 74 6.46 -4.42 14.37
CA TYR A 74 5.17 -5.04 14.06
C TYR A 74 4.72 -4.91 12.61
N LEU A 75 5.45 -4.17 11.74
CA LEU A 75 5.19 -4.07 10.29
C LEU A 75 6.23 -4.86 9.50
N ARG A 76 6.42 -6.12 9.88
CA ARG A 76 7.29 -7.07 9.20
C ARG A 76 6.57 -7.80 8.08
N SER A 77 7.36 -8.45 7.23
CA SER A 77 6.84 -9.31 6.18
C SER A 77 6.18 -10.56 6.76
N VAL A 78 4.93 -10.84 6.37
CA VAL A 78 4.19 -12.04 6.76
C VAL A 78 3.68 -12.79 5.53
N PHE A 79 3.62 -14.13 5.59
CA PHE A 79 2.99 -14.94 4.56
C PHE A 79 1.47 -14.73 4.57
N CYS A 80 0.86 -14.72 3.39
CA CYS A 80 -0.57 -14.47 3.21
C CYS A 80 -1.06 -15.18 1.94
N GLU A 81 -1.38 -16.46 2.07
CA GLU A 81 -1.92 -17.25 0.94
C GLU A 81 -3.42 -17.02 0.73
N ASP A 82 -4.12 -16.53 1.74
CA ASP A 82 -5.56 -16.34 1.75
C ASP A 82 -6.05 -15.28 0.74
N CYS A 83 -5.14 -14.50 0.13
CA CYS A 83 -5.48 -13.49 -0.88
C CYS A 83 -5.49 -14.02 -2.33
N ARG A 84 -5.40 -15.34 -2.56
CA ARG A 84 -5.34 -15.95 -3.92
C ARG A 84 -6.58 -15.68 -4.78
N LYS A 85 -7.74 -15.48 -4.16
CA LYS A 85 -8.99 -15.14 -4.84
C LYS A 85 -9.09 -13.69 -5.32
N SER A 86 -8.11 -12.86 -4.97
CA SER A 86 -8.09 -11.45 -5.40
C SER A 86 -7.96 -11.34 -6.93
N PRO A 87 -8.73 -10.47 -7.59
CA PRO A 87 -8.54 -10.16 -9.01
C PRO A 87 -7.18 -9.52 -9.31
N ALA A 88 -6.50 -9.01 -8.29
CA ALA A 88 -5.14 -8.49 -8.39
C ALA A 88 -4.07 -9.49 -7.90
N TRP A 89 -4.45 -10.78 -7.68
CA TRP A 89 -3.47 -11.82 -7.37
C TRP A 89 -2.39 -11.90 -8.42
N ARG A 90 -2.78 -11.83 -9.71
CA ARG A 90 -1.90 -11.65 -10.86
C ARG A 90 -2.44 -10.50 -11.71
N TRP A 91 -1.55 -9.75 -12.30
CA TRP A 91 -1.91 -8.64 -13.19
C TRP A 91 -0.91 -8.53 -14.33
N GLU A 92 -1.38 -8.00 -15.46
CA GLU A 92 -0.59 -7.63 -16.62
C GLU A 92 -0.90 -6.19 -17.01
N TYR A 93 0.09 -5.50 -17.53
CA TYR A 93 -0.05 -4.19 -18.12
C TYR A 93 0.92 -4.06 -19.30
N ARG A 94 0.43 -3.53 -20.40
CA ARG A 94 1.23 -3.25 -21.60
C ARG A 94 1.47 -1.75 -21.70
N MET A 95 2.74 -1.37 -21.72
CA MET A 95 3.21 0.02 -21.86
C MET A 95 3.74 0.22 -23.27
N SER A 96 3.20 1.18 -24.01
CA SER A 96 3.73 1.55 -25.30
C SER A 96 5.05 2.33 -25.15
N LEU A 97 5.83 2.39 -26.25
CA LEU A 97 7.05 3.22 -26.30
C LEU A 97 6.75 4.71 -26.01
N ALA A 98 5.65 5.23 -26.54
CA ALA A 98 5.24 6.61 -26.31
C ALA A 98 4.96 6.89 -24.82
N GLU A 99 4.31 5.96 -24.14
CA GLU A 99 4.03 6.05 -22.72
C GLU A 99 5.30 5.91 -21.87
N GLY A 100 6.16 4.95 -22.20
CA GLY A 100 7.47 4.80 -21.55
C GLY A 100 8.33 6.06 -21.66
N LYS A 101 8.36 6.71 -22.82
CA LYS A 101 9.03 7.99 -23.04
C LYS A 101 8.44 9.12 -22.18
N ARG A 102 7.12 9.19 -22.06
CA ARG A 102 6.44 10.18 -21.21
C ARG A 102 6.84 9.98 -19.72
N ILE A 103 6.84 8.74 -19.26
CA ILE A 103 7.24 8.40 -17.89
C ILE A 103 8.73 8.71 -17.65
N ALA A 104 9.60 8.35 -18.57
CA ALA A 104 11.03 8.65 -18.49
C ALA A 104 11.29 10.15 -18.34
N ARG A 105 10.62 10.99 -19.16
CA ARG A 105 10.71 12.45 -19.06
C ARG A 105 10.23 12.97 -17.70
N ALA A 106 9.10 12.47 -17.20
CA ALA A 106 8.58 12.85 -15.88
C ALA A 106 9.55 12.49 -14.74
N LEU A 107 10.41 11.49 -14.96
CA LEU A 107 11.46 11.06 -14.02
C LEU A 107 12.82 11.75 -14.26
N GLY A 108 12.87 12.76 -15.14
CA GLY A 108 14.08 13.51 -15.46
C GLY A 108 15.08 12.75 -16.34
N VAL A 109 14.60 11.74 -17.10
CA VAL A 109 15.40 11.01 -18.07
C VAL A 109 15.06 11.50 -19.47
N PRO A 110 16.02 11.99 -20.29
CA PRO A 110 15.78 12.36 -21.69
C PRO A 110 15.17 11.18 -22.44
N ALA A 111 14.18 11.36 -23.28
CA ALA A 111 13.53 10.28 -24.00
C ALA A 111 13.96 10.23 -25.48
N GLY A 112 14.55 9.11 -25.91
CA GLY A 112 14.93 8.80 -27.31
C GLY A 112 14.27 7.51 -27.80
N TYR A 113 14.72 7.01 -28.96
CA TYR A 113 14.10 5.84 -29.60
C TYR A 113 14.56 4.49 -29.00
N ASP A 114 15.69 4.45 -28.32
CA ASP A 114 16.35 3.27 -27.74
C ASP A 114 16.12 3.16 -26.22
N LEU A 115 15.00 3.69 -25.71
CA LEU A 115 14.67 3.57 -24.29
C LEU A 115 14.55 2.09 -23.89
N ARG A 116 15.24 1.71 -22.83
CA ARG A 116 15.10 0.40 -22.14
C ARG A 116 14.63 0.62 -20.72
N ILE A 117 13.71 -0.21 -20.28
CA ILE A 117 13.16 -0.20 -18.93
C ILE A 117 13.29 -1.61 -18.36
N GLU A 118 13.97 -1.76 -17.23
CA GLU A 118 14.20 -3.05 -16.60
C GLU A 118 14.24 -2.97 -15.07
N VAL A 119 13.93 -4.06 -14.38
CA VAL A 119 14.07 -4.14 -12.93
C VAL A 119 15.54 -4.16 -12.56
N ALA A 120 15.96 -3.31 -11.61
CA ALA A 120 17.34 -3.21 -11.12
C ALA A 120 17.40 -3.43 -9.61
N GLY A 121 17.61 -4.67 -9.22
CA GLY A 121 17.64 -5.09 -7.82
C GLY A 121 16.26 -5.37 -7.23
N ARG A 122 16.24 -6.26 -6.24
CA ARG A 122 15.03 -6.74 -5.58
C ARG A 122 15.19 -6.74 -4.07
N THR A 123 14.07 -6.64 -3.36
CA THR A 123 14.00 -6.88 -1.93
C THR A 123 14.09 -8.40 -1.64
N PRO A 124 14.34 -8.81 -0.39
CA PRO A 124 14.33 -10.22 -0.01
C PRO A 124 13.00 -10.94 -0.29
N THR A 125 11.90 -10.20 -0.44
CA THR A 125 10.59 -10.75 -0.79
C THR A 125 10.35 -10.81 -2.31
N GLY A 126 11.36 -10.47 -3.13
CA GLY A 126 11.31 -10.53 -4.60
C GLY A 126 10.75 -9.28 -5.30
N ARG A 127 10.42 -8.21 -4.56
CA ARG A 127 9.88 -6.98 -5.13
C ARG A 127 10.95 -6.11 -5.75
N ALA A 128 10.65 -5.43 -6.86
CA ALA A 128 11.54 -4.48 -7.49
C ALA A 128 11.91 -3.36 -6.49
N ARG A 129 13.21 -3.19 -6.26
CA ARG A 129 13.75 -2.09 -5.44
C ARG A 129 13.97 -0.85 -6.29
N ASN A 130 14.51 -1.06 -7.47
CA ASN A 130 14.78 -0.02 -8.43
C ASN A 130 14.34 -0.44 -9.84
N VAL A 131 14.12 0.54 -10.68
CA VAL A 131 13.96 0.40 -12.14
C VAL A 131 15.11 1.13 -12.80
N ARG A 132 15.76 0.47 -13.75
CA ARG A 132 16.79 1.06 -14.60
C ARG A 132 16.15 1.55 -15.88
N LEU A 133 16.44 2.80 -16.20
CA LEU A 133 16.10 3.41 -17.48
C LEU A 133 17.42 3.67 -18.24
N THR A 134 17.56 3.12 -19.43
CA THR A 134 18.74 3.33 -20.26
C THR A 134 18.30 3.96 -21.58
N LEU A 135 19.01 5.01 -22.00
CA LEU A 135 18.74 5.76 -23.22
C LEU A 135 20.02 6.35 -23.82
N GLY A 136 20.32 6.05 -25.08
CA GLY A 136 21.49 6.61 -25.76
C GLY A 136 22.80 6.41 -24.99
N GLY A 137 22.96 5.26 -24.31
CA GLY A 137 24.10 5.00 -23.43
C GLY A 137 24.04 5.65 -22.03
N VAL A 138 23.09 6.56 -21.78
CA VAL A 138 22.87 7.15 -20.46
C VAL A 138 21.97 6.26 -19.63
N MET A 139 22.45 5.87 -18.45
CA MET A 139 21.74 5.02 -17.51
C MET A 139 21.30 5.84 -16.29
N ARG A 140 20.05 5.62 -15.86
CA ARG A 140 19.49 6.14 -14.61
C ARG A 140 18.85 5.02 -13.84
N VAL A 141 19.12 4.96 -12.53
CA VAL A 141 18.46 4.04 -11.60
C VAL A 141 17.50 4.86 -10.75
N ILE A 142 16.24 4.51 -10.81
CA ILE A 142 15.12 5.19 -10.15
C ILE A 142 14.53 4.24 -9.12
N GLU A 143 14.16 4.73 -7.94
CA GLU A 143 13.39 3.93 -7.01
C GLU A 143 12.09 3.41 -7.67
N ALA A 144 11.82 2.12 -7.52
CA ALA A 144 10.67 1.49 -8.15
C ALA A 144 9.32 2.10 -7.69
N SER A 145 9.26 2.62 -6.47
CA SER A 145 8.12 3.38 -5.94
C SER A 145 7.84 4.64 -6.76
N ARG A 146 8.87 5.42 -7.08
CA ARG A 146 8.75 6.62 -7.92
C ARG A 146 8.37 6.28 -9.36
N PHE A 147 8.96 5.21 -9.92
CA PHE A 147 8.58 4.72 -11.23
C PHE A 147 7.10 4.31 -11.25
N ARG A 148 6.65 3.54 -10.26
CA ARG A 148 5.26 3.12 -10.12
C ARG A 148 4.30 4.32 -10.01
N GLN A 149 4.65 5.34 -9.25
CA GLN A 149 3.87 6.58 -9.14
C GLN A 149 3.73 7.28 -10.50
N ALA A 150 4.83 7.44 -11.23
CA ALA A 150 4.84 8.07 -12.55
C ALA A 150 4.07 7.26 -13.61
N ALA A 151 4.10 5.92 -13.52
CA ALA A 151 3.33 5.02 -14.39
C ALA A 151 1.84 4.97 -14.04
N GLY A 152 1.49 5.29 -12.79
CA GLY A 152 0.13 5.23 -12.25
C GLY A 152 -0.17 3.92 -11.53
N TYR A 153 -0.76 4.03 -10.33
CA TYR A 153 -1.03 2.91 -9.43
C TYR A 153 -2.03 1.88 -9.97
N ALA A 154 -2.94 2.29 -10.84
CA ALA A 154 -3.89 1.39 -11.49
C ALA A 154 -3.23 0.51 -12.57
N ARG A 155 -2.14 0.98 -13.18
CA ARG A 155 -1.39 0.30 -14.24
C ARG A 155 -0.32 -0.62 -13.65
N VAL A 156 0.65 -0.06 -12.94
CA VAL A 156 1.66 -0.82 -12.17
C VAL A 156 1.13 -1.01 -10.76
N LYS A 157 0.39 -2.11 -10.55
CA LYS A 157 -0.38 -2.31 -9.32
C LYS A 157 0.48 -2.57 -8.08
N SER A 158 1.66 -3.17 -8.25
CA SER A 158 2.60 -3.44 -7.15
C SER A 158 4.04 -3.46 -7.65
N LEU A 159 4.99 -3.58 -6.72
CA LEU A 159 6.41 -3.72 -7.05
C LEU A 159 6.87 -5.18 -7.17
N TRP A 160 6.00 -6.15 -6.94
CA TRP A 160 6.27 -7.55 -7.28
C TRP A 160 5.97 -7.75 -8.76
N MET A 161 6.91 -7.36 -9.58
CA MET A 161 6.74 -7.28 -11.03
C MET A 161 7.97 -7.74 -11.80
N GLU A 162 7.72 -8.21 -13.04
CA GLU A 162 8.68 -8.37 -14.12
C GLU A 162 8.39 -7.35 -15.21
N ILE A 163 9.41 -7.02 -16.00
CA ILE A 163 9.33 -6.08 -17.12
C ILE A 163 10.03 -6.73 -18.32
N ASP A 164 9.24 -7.13 -19.30
CA ASP A 164 9.72 -7.75 -20.52
C ASP A 164 9.54 -6.81 -21.72
N PRO A 165 10.54 -6.64 -22.59
CA PRO A 165 10.35 -5.95 -23.86
C PRO A 165 9.42 -6.78 -24.76
N VAL A 166 8.42 -6.14 -25.37
CA VAL A 166 7.47 -6.77 -26.31
C VAL A 166 7.11 -5.77 -27.40
N GLY A 167 7.43 -6.13 -28.65
CA GLY A 167 7.25 -5.22 -29.79
C GLY A 167 8.10 -3.97 -29.62
N ASP A 168 7.47 -2.81 -29.72
CA ASP A 168 8.08 -1.49 -29.51
C ASP A 168 7.94 -0.96 -28.07
N GLY A 169 7.39 -1.78 -27.15
CA GLY A 169 7.11 -1.36 -25.78
C GLY A 169 7.49 -2.44 -24.75
N TRP A 170 6.71 -2.49 -23.65
CA TRP A 170 6.98 -3.40 -22.54
C TRP A 170 5.70 -4.06 -22.04
N ARG A 171 5.84 -5.31 -21.61
CA ARG A 171 4.86 -6.03 -20.83
C ARG A 171 5.31 -6.07 -19.37
N PHE A 172 4.47 -5.57 -18.50
CA PHE A 172 4.61 -5.69 -17.05
C PHE A 172 3.72 -6.81 -16.58
N THR A 173 4.27 -7.76 -15.86
CA THR A 173 3.50 -8.82 -15.17
C THR A 173 3.83 -8.77 -13.70
N GLY A 174 2.85 -9.03 -12.84
CA GLY A 174 3.11 -8.96 -11.41
C GLY A 174 2.02 -9.54 -10.53
N ASN A 175 2.25 -9.46 -9.23
CA ASN A 175 1.37 -9.99 -8.19
C ASN A 175 1.06 -8.92 -7.14
N GLY A 176 -0.23 -8.81 -6.76
CA GLY A 176 -0.68 -7.93 -5.70
C GLY A 176 -1.02 -6.51 -6.14
N TYR A 177 -1.59 -5.73 -5.21
CA TYR A 177 -2.01 -4.35 -5.44
C TYR A 177 -1.84 -3.52 -4.16
N GLY A 178 -1.05 -2.46 -4.23
CA GLY A 178 -0.77 -1.52 -3.15
C GLY A 178 0.70 -1.48 -2.74
N HIS A 179 0.99 -0.86 -1.60
CA HIS A 179 2.32 -0.77 -1.00
C HIS A 179 2.75 -2.05 -0.29
N VAL A 180 1.81 -2.94 -0.04
CA VAL A 180 1.94 -4.30 0.51
C VAL A 180 2.55 -4.42 1.91
N VAL A 181 2.54 -3.35 2.71
CA VAL A 181 2.93 -3.34 4.13
C VAL A 181 1.70 -3.50 5.01
N GLY A 182 1.81 -4.22 6.12
CA GLY A 182 0.73 -4.43 7.09
C GLY A 182 -0.40 -5.32 6.55
N MET A 183 -1.66 -4.94 6.75
CA MET A 183 -2.81 -5.81 6.50
C MET A 183 -3.19 -5.90 5.02
N CYS A 184 -3.34 -7.12 4.53
CA CYS A 184 -3.86 -7.43 3.20
C CYS A 184 -5.37 -7.60 3.27
N GLN A 185 -6.16 -6.72 2.62
CA GLN A 185 -7.63 -6.76 2.66
C GLN A 185 -8.18 -8.08 2.10
N TRP A 186 -7.68 -8.53 0.94
CA TRP A 186 -8.09 -9.82 0.38
C TRP A 186 -7.65 -11.01 1.22
N GLY A 187 -6.49 -10.93 1.88
CA GLY A 187 -6.05 -11.95 2.84
C GLY A 187 -6.90 -11.98 4.10
N THR A 188 -7.31 -10.81 4.59
CA THR A 188 -8.27 -10.67 5.69
C THR A 188 -9.61 -11.32 5.36
N ASN A 189 -10.14 -11.02 4.16
CA ASN A 189 -11.38 -11.62 3.69
C ASN A 189 -11.25 -13.15 3.58
N GLY A 190 -10.15 -13.67 3.04
CA GLY A 190 -9.89 -15.11 2.98
C GLY A 190 -9.85 -15.75 4.36
N MET A 191 -9.12 -15.17 5.32
CA MET A 191 -9.08 -15.66 6.70
C MET A 191 -10.47 -15.63 7.37
N ALA A 192 -11.24 -14.57 7.15
CA ALA A 192 -12.60 -14.46 7.70
C ALA A 192 -13.54 -15.53 7.13
N GLN A 193 -13.45 -15.86 5.86
CA GLN A 193 -14.19 -16.97 5.23
C GLN A 193 -13.87 -18.34 5.86
N TRP A 194 -12.68 -18.51 6.44
CA TRP A 194 -12.28 -19.68 7.23
C TRP A 194 -12.60 -19.56 8.72
N GLY A 195 -13.42 -18.58 9.11
CA GLY A 195 -13.88 -18.39 10.50
C GLY A 195 -12.88 -17.70 11.42
N ALA A 196 -11.83 -17.06 10.92
CA ALA A 196 -10.93 -16.29 11.74
C ALA A 196 -11.59 -14.99 12.23
N GLY A 197 -11.69 -14.78 13.53
CA GLY A 197 -12.13 -13.51 14.11
C GLY A 197 -11.10 -12.39 13.90
N TYR A 198 -11.57 -11.12 13.92
CA TYR A 198 -10.75 -9.94 13.60
C TYR A 198 -9.47 -9.83 14.48
N ARG A 199 -9.51 -10.20 15.76
CA ARG A 199 -8.34 -10.17 16.65
C ARG A 199 -7.22 -11.11 16.17
N LYS A 200 -7.57 -12.30 15.68
CA LYS A 200 -6.63 -13.26 15.09
C LYS A 200 -6.04 -12.72 13.78
N ILE A 201 -6.87 -12.07 12.96
CA ILE A 201 -6.46 -11.42 11.70
C ILE A 201 -5.47 -10.29 12.00
N LEU A 202 -5.81 -9.38 12.91
CA LEU A 202 -4.93 -8.29 13.32
C LEU A 202 -3.60 -8.78 13.89
N ALA A 203 -3.61 -9.79 14.74
CA ALA A 203 -2.39 -10.39 15.31
C ALA A 203 -1.47 -11.00 14.24
N ARG A 204 -2.03 -11.50 13.12
CA ARG A 204 -1.24 -12.00 11.99
C ARG A 204 -0.52 -10.88 11.26
N TYR A 205 -1.23 -9.80 10.92
CA TYR A 205 -0.67 -8.72 10.09
C TYR A 205 0.09 -7.66 10.88
N TYR A 206 -0.15 -7.58 12.18
CA TYR A 206 0.51 -6.67 13.11
C TYR A 206 1.00 -7.45 14.33
N PRO A 207 1.98 -8.37 14.15
CA PRO A 207 2.52 -9.13 15.26
C PRO A 207 3.06 -8.22 16.37
N MET A 208 3.08 -8.70 17.60
CA MET A 208 3.52 -7.96 18.79
C MET A 208 2.64 -6.75 19.17
N THR A 209 1.54 -6.51 18.46
CA THR A 209 0.55 -5.52 18.88
C THR A 209 -0.54 -6.16 19.73
N ARG A 210 -1.29 -5.36 20.47
CA ARG A 210 -2.47 -5.79 21.20
C ARG A 210 -3.64 -4.86 20.93
N VAL A 211 -4.83 -5.40 20.84
CA VAL A 211 -6.08 -4.62 20.86
C VAL A 211 -6.30 -4.11 22.28
N ALA A 212 -6.55 -2.83 22.42
CA ALA A 212 -6.85 -2.19 23.69
C ALA A 212 -8.06 -1.26 23.52
N SER A 213 -8.94 -1.23 24.53
CA SER A 213 -10.02 -0.27 24.58
C SER A 213 -9.52 1.05 25.16
N ARG A 214 -9.91 2.16 24.52
CA ARG A 214 -9.71 3.52 25.05
C ARG A 214 -10.95 4.05 25.78
N SER A 215 -11.87 3.20 26.18
CA SER A 215 -13.01 3.61 26.97
C SER A 215 -12.55 4.34 28.23
N GLY A 216 -12.97 5.59 28.40
CA GLY A 216 -12.67 6.42 29.57
C GLY A 216 -11.53 7.43 29.47
N ARG A 217 -10.77 7.49 28.37
CA ARG A 217 -9.90 8.67 28.12
C ARG A 217 -10.59 9.62 27.14
N PRO A 218 -10.50 10.96 27.38
CA PRO A 218 -10.96 11.93 26.39
C PRO A 218 -10.28 11.61 25.08
N ASP A 219 -11.04 11.61 24.00
CA ASP A 219 -10.52 11.49 22.65
C ASP A 219 -9.51 12.64 22.45
N PRO A 220 -8.21 12.37 22.26
CA PRO A 220 -7.25 13.46 22.04
C PRO A 220 -7.52 14.18 20.72
N TRP A 221 -8.53 13.72 19.97
CA TRP A 221 -9.01 14.27 18.70
C TRP A 221 -10.43 14.86 18.82
N ALA A 222 -11.13 14.69 19.97
CA ALA A 222 -12.35 15.44 20.23
C ALA A 222 -11.95 16.92 20.29
N ARG A 223 -12.18 17.65 19.22
CA ARG A 223 -12.19 19.10 19.25
C ARG A 223 -13.29 19.48 20.25
N ASP A 224 -12.94 20.25 21.25
CA ASP A 224 -13.94 20.83 22.13
C ASP A 224 -15.00 21.50 21.24
N ALA A 225 -16.22 21.00 21.31
CA ALA A 225 -17.37 21.53 20.57
C ALA A 225 -17.82 22.90 21.14
N GLY A 226 -16.86 23.67 21.62
CA GLY A 226 -17.05 24.96 22.26
C GLY A 226 -15.77 25.75 22.31
N GLY A 227 -15.50 26.57 21.31
CA GLY A 227 -14.46 27.58 21.42
C GLY A 227 -13.83 27.98 20.11
N ARG A 228 -14.51 28.78 19.32
CA ARG A 228 -13.81 29.80 18.54
C ARG A 228 -13.53 31.00 19.46
N PRO A 229 -12.34 31.61 19.41
CA PRO A 229 -12.30 33.06 19.50
C PRO A 229 -12.64 33.68 18.13
#